data_4faac8c37ba414ca5efa89015a148453
#
_entry.id   4faac8c37ba414ca5efa89015a148453
#
_cell.length_a   1.000
_cell.length_b   1.000
_cell.length_c   1.000
_cell.angle_alpha   90.00
_cell.angle_beta   90.00
_cell.angle_gamma   90.00
#
_symmetry.space_group_name_H-M   'P 1'
#
loop_
_entity.id
_entity.type
_entity.pdbx_description
1 polymer ?
#
loop_
_entity_poly.entity_id
_entity_poly.type
_entity_poly.pdbx_seq_one_letter_code
_entity_poly.pdbx_strand_id
1 'polypeptide(L)'
;RPGEGSRPRDGAPFTAPGEQSPAVRAAGKAWIHAATLTAGNAEALSLTDGAAISLYDCNLAGNMPEPGGNQKNAAILFRRAQETDGTAGEVQLLLSGGTVRAQQGNLFYADGANVTVIVKDSTLALDAERSDLFRASNGAKSRFIAYGERMEGRIGTDADASVKLYLRDISKFTGDIVEEAGPGNTEAPGTTLCIDGTSIWVVTGDSKLRALYAEGLVKDTEGLDVTIQGEDGTVFQKGNSRYTVTVTGEYRTSADFGGIPSADEFSAHAAERPESLR
;
A
#
# COMPACT_ATOMS: atom_id res chain seq x y z
N ARG A 1 35.80 31.50 19.39
CA ARG A 1 34.78 31.52 18.30
C ARG A 1 33.97 30.26 18.46
N PRO A 2 32.64 30.29 18.58
CA PRO A 2 31.83 29.10 18.61
C PRO A 2 31.74 28.52 17.20
N GLY A 3 31.85 27.17 17.09
CA GLY A 3 31.81 26.44 15.84
C GLY A 3 30.48 26.59 15.14
N GLU A 4 30.52 26.82 13.83
CA GLU A 4 29.39 26.79 12.93
C GLU A 4 28.85 25.35 12.85
N GLY A 5 27.70 25.14 13.47
CA GLY A 5 26.93 23.93 13.29
C GLY A 5 26.51 23.81 11.80
N SER A 6 26.94 22.74 11.15
CA SER A 6 26.56 22.45 9.78
C SER A 6 25.04 22.31 9.69
N ARG A 7 24.41 23.19 8.93
CA ARG A 7 22.98 23.07 8.56
C ARG A 7 22.79 21.77 7.79
N PRO A 8 21.75 20.97 8.10
CA PRO A 8 21.39 19.85 7.24
C PRO A 8 21.04 20.40 5.86
N ARG A 9 21.72 19.92 4.84
CA ARG A 9 21.41 20.22 3.44
C ARG A 9 20.12 19.53 3.08
N ASP A 10 19.12 20.28 2.62
CA ASP A 10 17.93 19.71 1.99
C ASP A 10 18.38 18.76 0.87
N GLY A 11 17.85 17.53 0.85
CA GLY A 11 18.13 16.56 -0.21
C GLY A 11 19.34 15.65 -0.02
N ALA A 12 19.90 15.53 1.19
CA ALA A 12 20.98 14.56 1.43
C ALA A 12 20.48 13.11 1.27
N PRO A 13 21.19 12.27 0.48
CA PRO A 13 20.83 10.86 0.36
C PRO A 13 21.17 10.10 1.65
N PHE A 14 20.21 9.31 2.15
CA PHE A 14 20.44 8.32 3.19
C PHE A 14 20.60 6.95 2.53
N THR A 15 21.79 6.40 2.55
CA THR A 15 22.07 5.07 1.98
C THR A 15 22.47 4.11 3.08
N ALA A 16 21.77 2.99 3.17
CA ALA A 16 22.10 1.87 4.05
C ALA A 16 22.67 0.71 3.22
N PRO A 17 24.01 0.52 3.19
CA PRO A 17 24.64 -0.53 2.37
C PRO A 17 24.68 -1.89 3.05
N GLY A 18 24.38 -1.97 4.35
CA GLY A 18 24.45 -3.20 5.15
C GLY A 18 23.35 -4.20 4.81
N GLU A 19 23.65 -5.49 4.98
CA GLU A 19 22.64 -6.56 4.91
C GLU A 19 21.58 -6.34 5.98
N GLN A 20 20.29 -6.44 5.61
CA GLN A 20 19.12 -6.29 6.48
C GLN A 20 19.06 -4.95 7.26
N SER A 21 19.71 -3.92 6.74
CA SER A 21 19.68 -2.58 7.32
C SER A 21 18.76 -1.67 6.50
N PRO A 22 17.54 -1.35 6.97
CA PRO A 22 16.68 -0.39 6.30
C PRO A 22 17.32 1.00 6.28
N ALA A 23 17.00 1.81 5.26
CA ALA A 23 17.47 3.18 5.24
C ALA A 23 16.85 3.99 6.39
N VAL A 24 15.59 3.72 6.72
CA VAL A 24 14.92 4.29 7.89
C VAL A 24 14.12 3.21 8.62
N ARG A 25 14.28 3.14 9.94
CA ARG A 25 13.42 2.37 10.84
C ARG A 25 12.72 3.32 11.79
N ALA A 26 11.41 3.20 11.92
CA ALA A 26 10.64 4.09 12.78
C ALA A 26 9.57 3.33 13.59
N ALA A 27 9.41 3.78 14.85
CA ALA A 27 8.37 3.37 15.78
C ALA A 27 7.65 4.59 16.40
N GLY A 28 7.86 5.79 15.86
CA GLY A 28 7.29 7.06 16.32
C GLY A 28 6.84 7.94 15.17
N LYS A 29 6.67 9.23 15.43
CA LYS A 29 6.20 10.20 14.43
C LYS A 29 7.36 10.92 13.77
N ALA A 30 7.35 11.03 12.44
CA ALA A 30 8.32 11.82 11.70
C ALA A 30 7.72 12.40 10.40
N TRP A 31 8.26 13.55 10.00
CA TRP A 31 8.00 14.20 8.72
C TRP A 31 9.34 14.32 7.99
N ILE A 32 9.39 13.80 6.78
CA ILE A 32 10.60 13.83 5.94
C ILE A 32 10.22 14.49 4.63
N HIS A 33 11.03 15.44 4.19
CA HIS A 33 10.79 16.19 2.97
C HIS A 33 12.04 16.17 2.07
N ALA A 34 11.82 15.99 0.76
CA ALA A 34 12.83 16.06 -0.29
C ALA A 34 14.07 15.17 -0.01
N ALA A 35 13.84 13.97 0.54
CA ALA A 35 14.92 13.03 0.87
C ALA A 35 15.00 11.87 -0.12
N THR A 36 16.21 11.33 -0.27
CA THR A 36 16.42 10.06 -0.97
C THR A 36 16.81 8.98 0.05
N LEU A 37 16.02 7.93 0.15
CA LEU A 37 16.17 6.83 1.09
C LEU A 37 16.43 5.55 0.31
N THR A 38 17.67 5.04 0.35
CA THR A 38 18.07 3.85 -0.42
C THR A 38 18.62 2.78 0.49
N ALA A 39 18.12 1.56 0.35
CA ALA A 39 18.68 0.38 0.98
C ALA A 39 19.19 -0.59 -0.09
N GLY A 40 20.45 -1.02 0.05
CA GLY A 40 21.11 -1.88 -0.93
C GLY A 40 20.72 -3.36 -0.83
N ASN A 41 20.41 -3.83 0.38
CA ASN A 41 20.07 -5.23 0.67
C ASN A 41 18.95 -5.33 1.72
N ALA A 42 18.04 -4.37 1.75
CA ALA A 42 16.94 -4.32 2.72
C ALA A 42 15.77 -3.47 2.19
N GLU A 43 14.75 -3.33 3.02
CA GLU A 43 13.68 -2.35 2.83
C GLU A 43 14.20 -0.90 2.93
N ALA A 44 13.69 0.02 2.12
CA ALA A 44 13.99 1.44 2.27
C ALA A 44 13.40 1.97 3.59
N LEU A 45 12.21 1.48 3.96
CA LEU A 45 11.49 1.93 5.14
C LEU A 45 10.93 0.73 5.92
N SER A 46 11.23 0.66 7.21
CA SER A 46 10.69 -0.33 8.15
C SER A 46 9.92 0.36 9.25
N LEU A 47 8.62 0.10 9.34
CA LEU A 47 7.72 0.73 10.30
C LEU A 47 7.14 -0.31 11.27
N THR A 48 7.10 0.03 12.54
CA THR A 48 6.50 -0.81 13.58
C THR A 48 5.32 -0.11 14.24
N ASP A 49 4.55 -0.84 15.03
CA ASP A 49 3.36 -0.35 15.72
C ASP A 49 3.56 1.03 16.35
N GLY A 50 2.59 1.92 16.15
CA GLY A 50 2.61 3.29 16.60
C GLY A 50 3.42 4.26 15.75
N ALA A 51 4.08 3.80 14.69
CA ALA A 51 4.75 4.68 13.74
C ALA A 51 3.73 5.51 12.94
N ALA A 52 3.98 6.81 12.81
CA ALA A 52 3.22 7.70 11.95
C ALA A 52 4.20 8.57 11.14
N ILE A 53 4.43 8.19 9.90
CA ILE A 53 5.45 8.78 9.04
C ILE A 53 4.78 9.47 7.86
N SER A 54 5.19 10.71 7.60
CA SER A 54 4.78 11.46 6.42
C SER A 54 6.00 11.80 5.57
N LEU A 55 5.95 11.41 4.33
CA LEU A 55 7.02 11.62 3.34
C LEU A 55 6.50 12.54 2.24
N TYR A 56 7.19 13.66 2.03
CA TYR A 56 6.86 14.65 1.01
C TYR A 56 8.00 14.77 0.01
N ASP A 57 7.72 14.59 -1.27
CA ASP A 57 8.70 14.66 -2.36
C ASP A 57 9.95 13.78 -2.13
N CYS A 58 9.74 12.61 -1.51
CA CYS A 58 10.82 11.70 -1.17
C CYS A 58 10.98 10.60 -2.23
N ASN A 59 12.22 10.18 -2.47
CA ASN A 59 12.53 9.05 -3.32
C ASN A 59 13.03 7.88 -2.49
N LEU A 60 12.28 6.79 -2.51
CA LEU A 60 12.58 5.57 -1.77
C LEU A 60 12.95 4.45 -2.73
N ALA A 61 14.05 3.76 -2.47
CA ALA A 61 14.44 2.57 -3.20
C ALA A 61 14.82 1.44 -2.23
N GLY A 62 14.01 0.38 -2.20
CA GLY A 62 14.28 -0.85 -1.50
C GLY A 62 14.84 -1.92 -2.45
N ASN A 63 15.85 -2.65 -2.01
CA ASN A 63 16.43 -3.76 -2.74
C ASN A 63 16.64 -4.93 -1.77
N MET A 64 15.55 -5.47 -1.28
CA MET A 64 15.60 -6.62 -0.38
C MET A 64 15.64 -7.90 -1.22
N PRO A 65 16.79 -8.57 -1.37
CA PRO A 65 16.88 -9.80 -2.14
C PRO A 65 15.97 -10.86 -1.53
N GLU A 66 15.54 -11.81 -2.35
CA GLU A 66 14.72 -12.91 -1.89
C GLU A 66 15.45 -13.67 -0.79
N PRO A 67 14.97 -13.63 0.45
CA PRO A 67 15.67 -14.29 1.55
C PRO A 67 15.42 -15.81 1.48
N GLY A 68 16.42 -16.57 1.79
CA GLY A 68 16.23 -18.00 2.07
C GLY A 68 15.34 -18.16 3.31
N GLY A 69 14.15 -18.74 3.15
CA GLY A 69 13.20 -18.99 4.25
C GLY A 69 12.00 -18.04 4.26
N ASN A 70 11.35 -17.88 5.43
CA ASN A 70 10.11 -17.11 5.62
C ASN A 70 10.30 -15.59 5.76
N GLN A 71 11.40 -15.04 5.28
CA GLN A 71 11.57 -13.59 5.34
C GLN A 71 10.80 -12.90 4.22
N LYS A 72 10.24 -11.76 4.54
CA LYS A 72 9.29 -11.02 3.72
C LYS A 72 9.98 -9.83 3.11
N ASN A 73 10.10 -9.83 1.79
CA ASN A 73 10.83 -8.80 1.07
C ASN A 73 9.90 -7.70 0.57
N ALA A 74 10.27 -6.46 0.85
CA ALA A 74 9.54 -5.29 0.39
C ALA A 74 10.42 -4.04 0.32
N ALA A 75 10.00 -3.04 -0.44
CA ALA A 75 10.59 -1.71 -0.34
C ALA A 75 10.15 -0.99 0.94
N ILE A 76 8.88 -1.15 1.32
CA ILE A 76 8.32 -0.63 2.57
C ILE A 76 7.68 -1.78 3.35
N LEU A 77 8.17 -1.99 4.57
CA LEU A 77 7.75 -3.09 5.43
C LEU A 77 7.09 -2.56 6.70
N PHE A 78 5.88 -3.03 6.96
CA PHE A 78 5.13 -2.77 8.19
C PHE A 78 5.13 -4.02 9.05
N ARG A 79 5.59 -3.92 10.29
CA ARG A 79 5.68 -5.04 11.22
C ARG A 79 4.93 -4.75 12.50
N ARG A 80 4.31 -5.78 13.03
CA ARG A 80 3.85 -5.76 14.41
C ARG A 80 5.06 -5.73 15.34
N ALA A 81 5.05 -4.87 16.34
CA ALA A 81 6.05 -4.90 17.41
C ALA A 81 5.97 -6.24 18.15
N GLN A 82 7.12 -6.77 18.55
CA GLN A 82 7.12 -7.92 19.47
C GLN A 82 6.49 -7.47 20.80
N GLU A 83 5.51 -8.22 21.27
CA GLU A 83 4.59 -7.87 22.34
C GLU A 83 5.27 -7.27 23.58
N THR A 84 4.67 -6.17 24.06
CA THR A 84 4.82 -5.80 25.45
C THR A 84 3.51 -5.77 26.23
N ASP A 85 2.33 -5.63 25.61
CA ASP A 85 1.06 -5.68 26.39
C ASP A 85 -0.26 -5.57 25.59
N GLY A 86 -0.32 -6.17 24.42
CA GLY A 86 -1.64 -6.59 23.88
C GLY A 86 -2.40 -5.58 23.02
N THR A 87 -2.01 -4.33 22.90
CA THR A 87 -2.62 -3.36 21.99
C THR A 87 -1.69 -3.05 20.82
N ALA A 88 -1.91 -3.71 19.69
CA ALA A 88 -1.23 -3.34 18.44
C ALA A 88 -1.59 -1.89 18.05
N GLY A 89 -0.63 -1.00 18.08
CA GLY A 89 -0.78 0.38 17.60
C GLY A 89 -0.98 0.39 16.07
N GLU A 90 -1.73 1.36 15.55
CA GLU A 90 -1.84 1.56 14.11
C GLU A 90 -0.53 2.14 13.56
N VAL A 91 -0.07 1.59 12.43
CA VAL A 91 1.03 2.16 11.64
C VAL A 91 0.44 3.05 10.56
N GLN A 92 0.88 4.29 10.48
CA GLN A 92 0.41 5.24 9.47
C GLN A 92 1.56 5.68 8.57
N LEU A 93 1.35 5.63 7.26
CA LEU A 93 2.27 6.12 6.25
C LEU A 93 1.52 7.04 5.28
N LEU A 94 1.99 8.27 5.16
CA LEU A 94 1.59 9.18 4.11
C LEU A 94 2.74 9.33 3.12
N LEU A 95 2.44 9.16 1.85
CA LEU A 95 3.31 9.47 0.71
C LEU A 95 2.64 10.58 -0.11
N SER A 96 3.31 11.70 -0.26
CA SER A 96 2.84 12.83 -1.08
C SER A 96 3.98 13.33 -1.96
N GLY A 97 3.89 13.06 -3.25
CA GLY A 97 4.97 13.31 -4.21
C GLY A 97 6.12 12.28 -4.14
N GLY A 98 7.06 12.41 -5.05
CA GLY A 98 8.25 11.58 -5.11
C GLY A 98 8.02 10.16 -5.69
N THR A 99 8.92 9.25 -5.40
CA THR A 99 8.92 7.89 -5.97
C THR A 99 9.16 6.84 -4.89
N VAL A 100 8.41 5.74 -4.95
CA VAL A 100 8.69 4.53 -4.18
C VAL A 100 8.98 3.40 -5.16
N ARG A 101 10.15 2.76 -5.05
CA ARG A 101 10.62 1.71 -5.94
C ARG A 101 11.03 0.46 -5.16
N ALA A 102 10.48 -0.67 -5.55
CA ALA A 102 10.96 -1.99 -5.15
C ALA A 102 11.79 -2.57 -6.30
N GLN A 103 13.10 -2.69 -6.10
CA GLN A 103 13.99 -3.34 -7.08
C GLN A 103 13.81 -4.85 -7.02
N GLN A 104 13.56 -5.38 -5.83
CA GLN A 104 13.19 -6.77 -5.56
C GLN A 104 12.12 -6.82 -4.48
N GLY A 105 11.27 -7.85 -4.53
CA GLY A 105 10.20 -8.03 -3.56
C GLY A 105 8.98 -7.13 -3.80
N ASN A 106 8.11 -7.11 -2.83
CA ASN A 106 6.87 -6.33 -2.88
C ASN A 106 7.14 -4.83 -2.71
N LEU A 107 6.23 -3.98 -3.19
CA LEU A 107 6.38 -2.56 -2.92
C LEU A 107 6.02 -2.25 -1.46
N PHE A 108 4.88 -2.74 -1.00
CA PHE A 108 4.41 -2.64 0.38
C PHE A 108 4.12 -4.03 0.95
N TYR A 109 4.55 -4.27 2.17
CA TYR A 109 4.25 -5.52 2.85
C TYR A 109 3.80 -5.25 4.29
N ALA A 110 2.60 -5.69 4.64
CA ALA A 110 2.07 -5.63 6.00
C ALA A 110 2.14 -7.01 6.67
N ASP A 111 2.95 -7.13 7.72
CA ASP A 111 3.20 -8.36 8.46
C ASP A 111 2.62 -8.26 9.88
N GLY A 112 1.41 -8.74 10.06
CA GLY A 112 0.71 -8.76 11.35
C GLY A 112 0.30 -7.38 11.89
N ALA A 113 0.60 -6.30 11.17
CA ALA A 113 0.39 -4.93 11.62
C ALA A 113 -0.98 -4.38 11.18
N ASN A 114 -1.55 -3.47 11.99
CA ASN A 114 -2.65 -2.61 11.56
C ASN A 114 -2.08 -1.40 10.82
N VAL A 115 -2.41 -1.24 9.54
CA VAL A 115 -1.73 -0.27 8.67
C VAL A 115 -2.72 0.65 7.98
N THR A 116 -2.40 1.93 7.93
CA THR A 116 -3.03 2.89 7.02
C THR A 116 -1.97 3.52 6.14
N VAL A 117 -2.05 3.27 4.83
CA VAL A 117 -1.21 3.90 3.81
C VAL A 117 -2.07 4.87 3.01
N ILE A 118 -1.56 6.08 2.83
CA ILE A 118 -2.19 7.10 1.99
C ILE A 118 -1.16 7.54 0.96
N VAL A 119 -1.55 7.52 -0.30
CA VAL A 119 -0.68 7.87 -1.43
C VAL A 119 -1.35 8.93 -2.27
N LYS A 120 -0.60 10.01 -2.54
CA LYS A 120 -1.03 11.12 -3.39
C LYS A 120 0.15 11.63 -4.22
N ASP A 121 -0.07 11.86 -5.52
CA ASP A 121 0.91 12.48 -6.45
C ASP A 121 2.28 11.77 -6.45
N SER A 122 2.31 10.45 -6.20
CA SER A 122 3.53 9.67 -6.08
C SER A 122 3.72 8.71 -7.25
N THR A 123 4.94 8.33 -7.55
CA THR A 123 5.25 7.27 -8.52
C THR A 123 5.55 5.98 -7.78
N LEU A 124 4.75 4.95 -8.02
CA LEU A 124 4.94 3.62 -7.46
C LEU A 124 5.53 2.70 -8.53
N ALA A 125 6.75 2.21 -8.32
CA ALA A 125 7.49 1.40 -9.28
C ALA A 125 7.85 0.02 -8.70
N LEU A 126 7.46 -1.02 -9.42
CA LEU A 126 7.70 -2.41 -9.08
C LEU A 126 8.50 -3.07 -10.20
N ASP A 127 9.78 -3.41 -9.94
CA ASP A 127 10.68 -3.94 -10.97
C ASP A 127 10.58 -5.47 -11.11
N ALA A 128 10.16 -6.17 -10.06
CA ALA A 128 10.13 -7.63 -10.03
C ALA A 128 8.81 -8.20 -10.54
N GLU A 129 8.87 -9.07 -11.55
CA GLU A 129 7.71 -9.62 -12.28
C GLU A 129 6.70 -10.43 -11.42
N ARG A 130 7.07 -10.89 -10.24
CA ARG A 130 6.23 -11.76 -9.40
C ARG A 130 5.97 -11.18 -8.02
N SER A 131 6.14 -9.90 -7.86
CA SER A 131 5.96 -9.21 -6.60
C SER A 131 4.62 -8.49 -6.56
N ASP A 132 4.11 -8.29 -5.35
CA ASP A 132 2.86 -7.59 -5.14
C ASP A 132 3.09 -6.09 -4.96
N LEU A 133 2.18 -5.27 -5.48
CA LEU A 133 2.11 -3.86 -5.14
C LEU A 133 1.85 -3.71 -3.63
N PHE A 134 0.91 -4.50 -3.11
CA PHE A 134 0.63 -4.57 -1.68
C PHE A 134 0.37 -6.02 -1.27
N ARG A 135 1.09 -6.49 -0.25
CA ARG A 135 0.86 -7.79 0.37
C ARG A 135 0.49 -7.62 1.83
N ALA A 136 -0.54 -8.34 2.29
CA ALA A 136 -0.91 -8.42 3.69
C ALA A 136 -0.89 -9.87 4.18
N SER A 137 -0.31 -10.12 5.35
CA SER A 137 -0.19 -11.45 5.95
C SER A 137 -0.24 -11.45 7.46
N ASN A 138 -0.33 -12.63 8.07
CA ASN A 138 -0.25 -12.85 9.51
C ASN A 138 -1.27 -12.01 10.30
N GLY A 139 -2.52 -11.97 9.86
CA GLY A 139 -3.58 -11.23 10.52
C GLY A 139 -3.50 -9.70 10.35
N ALA A 140 -2.70 -9.20 9.41
CA ALA A 140 -2.61 -7.78 9.12
C ALA A 140 -3.96 -7.20 8.70
N LYS A 141 -4.28 -6.00 9.18
CA LYS A 141 -5.47 -5.24 8.79
C LYS A 141 -5.02 -3.93 8.16
N SER A 142 -5.17 -3.84 6.85
CA SER A 142 -4.60 -2.74 6.07
C SER A 142 -5.67 -1.89 5.40
N ARG A 143 -5.47 -0.57 5.42
CA ARG A 143 -6.18 0.40 4.59
C ARG A 143 -5.17 1.03 3.65
N PHE A 144 -5.43 0.98 2.36
CA PHE A 144 -4.64 1.63 1.34
C PHE A 144 -5.53 2.63 0.59
N ILE A 145 -5.20 3.90 0.64
CA ILE A 145 -6.01 4.98 0.10
C ILE A 145 -5.19 5.72 -0.96
N ALA A 146 -5.68 5.70 -2.19
CA ALA A 146 -5.05 6.33 -3.35
C ALA A 146 -5.85 7.56 -3.79
N TYR A 147 -5.18 8.70 -3.93
CA TYR A 147 -5.75 9.93 -4.43
C TYR A 147 -5.05 10.37 -5.72
N GLY A 148 -5.74 10.31 -6.85
CA GLY A 148 -5.19 10.69 -8.15
C GLY A 148 -4.06 9.78 -8.65
N GLU A 149 -3.95 8.57 -8.10
CA GLU A 149 -2.81 7.69 -8.30
C GLU A 149 -2.97 6.75 -9.49
N ARG A 150 -1.82 6.45 -10.11
CA ARG A 150 -1.70 5.37 -11.10
C ARG A 150 -0.86 4.26 -10.51
N MET A 151 -1.49 3.13 -10.23
CA MET A 151 -0.88 1.99 -9.58
C MET A 151 -0.91 0.78 -10.48
N GLU A 152 0.19 0.04 -10.51
CA GLU A 152 0.32 -1.21 -11.27
C GLU A 152 0.86 -2.32 -10.39
N GLY A 153 0.30 -3.53 -10.51
CA GLY A 153 0.74 -4.71 -9.79
C GLY A 153 -0.41 -5.47 -9.13
N ARG A 154 -0.06 -6.48 -8.36
CA ARG A 154 -1.02 -7.32 -7.64
C ARG A 154 -1.31 -6.80 -6.24
N ILE A 155 -2.54 -6.98 -5.78
CA ILE A 155 -2.88 -6.94 -4.35
C ILE A 155 -3.02 -8.39 -3.86
N GLY A 156 -2.14 -8.79 -2.94
CA GLY A 156 -2.13 -10.12 -2.36
C GLY A 156 -2.56 -10.11 -0.89
N THR A 157 -3.43 -11.04 -0.52
CA THR A 157 -3.92 -11.17 0.86
C THR A 157 -3.86 -12.61 1.29
N ASP A 158 -3.15 -12.88 2.39
CA ASP A 158 -3.15 -14.19 3.01
C ASP A 158 -4.50 -14.45 3.71
N ALA A 159 -4.78 -15.70 3.98
CA ALA A 159 -6.08 -16.17 4.47
C ALA A 159 -6.59 -15.51 5.75
N ASP A 160 -5.71 -15.00 6.60
CA ASP A 160 -6.03 -14.38 7.89
C ASP A 160 -5.89 -12.84 7.87
N ALA A 161 -5.46 -12.27 6.74
CA ALA A 161 -5.21 -10.84 6.59
C ALA A 161 -6.32 -10.12 5.81
N SER A 162 -6.39 -8.80 5.91
CA SER A 162 -7.34 -7.98 5.17
C SER A 162 -6.71 -6.71 4.59
N VAL A 163 -7.17 -6.35 3.38
CA VAL A 163 -6.84 -5.10 2.72
C VAL A 163 -8.13 -4.38 2.33
N LYS A 164 -8.27 -3.11 2.72
CA LYS A 164 -9.27 -2.21 2.16
C LYS A 164 -8.57 -1.22 1.24
N LEU A 165 -8.76 -1.39 -0.07
CA LEU A 165 -8.23 -0.49 -1.09
C LEU A 165 -9.29 0.53 -1.49
N TYR A 166 -8.94 1.80 -1.46
CA TYR A 166 -9.79 2.91 -1.85
C TYR A 166 -9.17 3.67 -3.01
N LEU A 167 -9.87 3.72 -4.14
CA LEU A 167 -9.49 4.49 -5.32
C LEU A 167 -10.33 5.76 -5.38
N ARG A 168 -9.67 6.91 -5.31
CA ARG A 168 -10.30 8.22 -5.28
C ARG A 168 -9.65 9.19 -6.26
N ASP A 169 -10.42 10.19 -6.65
CA ASP A 169 -9.93 11.39 -7.36
C ASP A 169 -9.18 11.04 -8.66
N ILE A 170 -9.85 10.28 -9.54
CA ILE A 170 -9.31 9.85 -10.85
C ILE A 170 -8.16 8.82 -10.69
N SER A 171 -8.15 8.04 -9.62
CA SER A 171 -7.18 6.96 -9.45
C SER A 171 -7.40 5.82 -10.45
N LYS A 172 -6.29 5.24 -10.89
CA LYS A 172 -6.28 4.07 -11.77
C LYS A 172 -5.45 2.95 -11.12
N PHE A 173 -6.09 1.83 -10.84
CA PHE A 173 -5.41 0.59 -10.48
C PHE A 173 -5.39 -0.37 -11.67
N THR A 174 -4.21 -0.82 -12.07
CA THR A 174 -4.00 -1.81 -13.14
C THR A 174 -3.38 -3.06 -12.50
N GLY A 175 -4.16 -4.13 -12.38
CA GLY A 175 -3.68 -5.32 -11.70
C GLY A 175 -4.75 -6.35 -11.41
N ASP A 176 -4.34 -7.40 -10.74
CA ASP A 176 -5.20 -8.46 -10.22
C ASP A 176 -5.24 -8.43 -8.69
N ILE A 177 -6.30 -9.01 -8.14
CA ILE A 177 -6.47 -9.17 -6.69
C ILE A 177 -6.53 -10.66 -6.40
N VAL A 178 -5.64 -11.15 -5.52
CA VAL A 178 -5.52 -12.57 -5.18
C VAL A 178 -5.63 -12.76 -3.67
N GLU A 179 -6.58 -13.56 -3.27
CA GLU A 179 -6.75 -14.02 -1.90
C GLU A 179 -6.28 -15.46 -1.78
N GLU A 180 -5.36 -15.74 -0.86
CA GLU A 180 -5.00 -17.12 -0.55
C GLU A 180 -6.11 -17.77 0.27
N ALA A 181 -6.52 -18.97 -0.16
CA ALA A 181 -7.55 -19.71 0.54
C ALA A 181 -7.05 -20.17 1.92
N GLY A 182 -7.73 -19.75 2.98
CA GLY A 182 -7.51 -20.26 4.32
C GLY A 182 -8.26 -21.55 4.57
N PRO A 183 -7.83 -22.34 5.56
CA PRO A 183 -8.53 -23.57 5.95
C PRO A 183 -9.92 -23.22 6.52
N GLY A 184 -10.95 -23.28 5.68
CA GLY A 184 -12.34 -23.49 6.12
C GLY A 184 -13.06 -22.36 6.84
N ASN A 185 -12.57 -21.12 6.84
CA ASN A 185 -13.26 -20.01 7.51
C ASN A 185 -13.98 -19.11 6.50
N THR A 186 -15.32 -19.17 6.49
CA THR A 186 -16.20 -18.38 5.63
C THR A 186 -16.26 -16.88 6.01
N GLU A 187 -15.68 -16.49 7.14
CA GLU A 187 -15.54 -15.10 7.59
C GLU A 187 -14.11 -14.56 7.36
N ALA A 188 -13.38 -15.15 6.44
CA ALA A 188 -12.03 -14.74 6.13
C ALA A 188 -11.97 -13.23 5.82
N PRO A 189 -10.99 -12.53 6.34
CA PRO A 189 -10.82 -11.10 6.14
C PRO A 189 -10.81 -10.72 4.64
N GLY A 190 -9.79 -11.01 3.87
CA GLY A 190 -9.76 -10.76 2.42
C GLY A 190 -9.71 -9.30 2.00
N THR A 191 -9.82 -9.07 0.69
CA THR A 191 -9.70 -7.73 0.09
C THR A 191 -11.08 -7.08 -0.14
N THR A 192 -11.23 -5.84 0.29
CA THR A 192 -12.35 -4.97 -0.08
C THR A 192 -11.83 -3.86 -1.01
N LEU A 193 -12.44 -3.70 -2.18
CA LEU A 193 -12.11 -2.62 -3.10
C LEU A 193 -13.28 -1.63 -3.19
N CYS A 194 -12.98 -0.35 -2.93
CA CYS A 194 -13.90 0.78 -3.08
C CYS A 194 -13.42 1.70 -4.20
N ILE A 195 -14.26 1.94 -5.20
CA ILE A 195 -13.93 2.76 -6.38
C ILE A 195 -14.93 3.91 -6.46
N ASP A 196 -14.46 5.16 -6.40
CA ASP A 196 -15.33 6.32 -6.60
C ASP A 196 -15.72 6.49 -8.08
N GLY A 197 -16.72 7.34 -8.35
CA GLY A 197 -17.28 7.54 -9.69
C GLY A 197 -16.29 8.08 -10.74
N THR A 198 -15.10 8.49 -10.35
CA THR A 198 -14.06 9.04 -11.24
C THR A 198 -12.90 8.08 -11.50
N SER A 199 -12.81 7.03 -10.70
CA SER A 199 -11.68 6.09 -10.69
C SER A 199 -11.97 4.80 -11.47
N ILE A 200 -10.91 4.05 -11.78
CA ILE A 200 -11.01 2.84 -12.59
C ILE A 200 -10.10 1.73 -12.06
N TRP A 201 -10.60 0.50 -12.03
CA TRP A 201 -9.81 -0.71 -11.95
C TRP A 201 -9.67 -1.38 -13.32
N VAL A 202 -8.44 -1.49 -13.80
CA VAL A 202 -8.07 -2.22 -15.02
C VAL A 202 -7.58 -3.60 -14.63
N VAL A 203 -8.42 -4.59 -14.83
CA VAL A 203 -8.19 -5.99 -14.45
C VAL A 203 -7.21 -6.65 -15.43
N THR A 204 -6.14 -7.27 -14.91
CA THR A 204 -5.12 -7.94 -15.72
C THR A 204 -5.12 -9.46 -15.60
N GLY A 205 -5.91 -10.01 -14.69
CA GLY A 205 -6.05 -11.44 -14.43
C GLY A 205 -7.35 -11.75 -13.70
N ASP A 206 -7.72 -13.04 -13.67
CA ASP A 206 -8.83 -13.48 -12.83
C ASP A 206 -8.56 -13.05 -11.39
N SER A 207 -9.56 -12.45 -10.78
CA SER A 207 -9.42 -11.84 -9.46
C SER A 207 -10.44 -12.38 -8.49
N LYS A 208 -10.04 -12.55 -7.24
CA LYS A 208 -10.90 -12.94 -6.13
C LYS A 208 -10.77 -11.95 -4.99
N LEU A 209 -11.91 -11.43 -4.50
CA LEU A 209 -11.93 -10.46 -3.41
C LEU A 209 -13.20 -10.62 -2.55
N ARG A 210 -13.09 -10.19 -1.30
CA ARG A 210 -14.19 -10.26 -0.33
C ARG A 210 -15.37 -9.36 -0.70
N ALA A 211 -15.11 -8.10 -1.05
CA ALA A 211 -16.16 -7.16 -1.41
C ALA A 211 -15.72 -6.17 -2.47
N LEU A 212 -16.66 -5.79 -3.34
CA LEU A 212 -16.47 -4.79 -4.38
C LEU A 212 -17.57 -3.74 -4.31
N TYR A 213 -17.18 -2.50 -4.04
CA TYR A 213 -18.04 -1.32 -4.03
C TYR A 213 -17.57 -0.37 -5.13
N ALA A 214 -18.21 -0.40 -6.30
CA ALA A 214 -17.74 0.29 -7.50
C ALA A 214 -18.77 1.26 -8.06
N GLU A 215 -18.58 2.56 -7.85
CA GLU A 215 -19.25 3.62 -8.60
C GLU A 215 -18.51 3.89 -9.92
N GLY A 216 -17.21 3.68 -9.94
CA GLY A 216 -16.33 3.82 -11.08
C GLY A 216 -16.30 2.58 -11.98
N LEU A 217 -15.33 2.55 -12.88
CA LEU A 217 -15.25 1.53 -13.91
C LEU A 217 -14.43 0.32 -13.50
N VAL A 218 -14.88 -0.88 -13.91
CA VAL A 218 -14.12 -2.14 -13.87
C VAL A 218 -14.02 -2.68 -15.28
N LYS A 219 -12.84 -2.58 -15.87
CA LYS A 219 -12.54 -2.95 -17.27
C LYS A 219 -11.30 -3.81 -17.32
N ASP A 220 -11.06 -4.47 -18.44
CA ASP A 220 -9.75 -5.07 -18.72
C ASP A 220 -8.82 -4.13 -19.49
N THR A 221 -7.65 -4.63 -19.87
CA THR A 221 -6.63 -3.87 -20.62
C THR A 221 -7.05 -3.49 -22.03
N GLU A 222 -8.07 -4.16 -22.58
CA GLU A 222 -8.66 -3.86 -23.90
C GLU A 222 -9.88 -2.93 -23.79
N GLY A 223 -10.22 -2.52 -22.55
CA GLY A 223 -11.37 -1.67 -22.27
C GLY A 223 -12.71 -2.42 -22.25
N LEU A 224 -12.68 -3.75 -22.25
CA LEU A 224 -13.89 -4.58 -22.20
C LEU A 224 -14.42 -4.67 -20.77
N ASP A 225 -15.74 -4.80 -20.64
CA ASP A 225 -16.37 -5.05 -19.35
C ASP A 225 -15.96 -6.43 -18.82
N VAL A 226 -15.57 -6.49 -17.55
CA VAL A 226 -15.23 -7.73 -16.86
C VAL A 226 -16.50 -8.35 -16.28
N THR A 227 -16.60 -9.68 -16.35
CA THR A 227 -17.69 -10.37 -15.66
C THR A 227 -17.44 -10.32 -14.16
N ILE A 228 -18.42 -9.83 -13.39
CA ILE A 228 -18.41 -9.82 -11.92
C ILE A 228 -19.45 -10.82 -11.45
N GLN A 229 -19.02 -11.77 -10.62
CA GLN A 229 -19.89 -12.84 -10.13
C GLN A 229 -19.61 -13.18 -8.66
N GLY A 230 -20.60 -13.79 -8.03
CA GLY A 230 -20.46 -14.40 -6.71
C GLY A 230 -19.71 -15.73 -6.78
N GLU A 231 -19.24 -16.21 -5.64
CA GLU A 231 -18.59 -17.53 -5.53
C GLU A 231 -19.56 -18.69 -5.86
N ASP A 232 -20.86 -18.47 -5.70
CA ASP A 232 -21.93 -19.39 -6.06
C ASP A 232 -22.27 -19.40 -7.56
N GLY A 233 -21.56 -18.56 -8.36
CA GLY A 233 -21.79 -18.38 -9.79
C GLY A 233 -22.91 -17.38 -10.14
N THR A 234 -23.51 -16.70 -9.15
CA THR A 234 -24.49 -15.63 -9.42
C THR A 234 -23.80 -14.47 -10.13
N VAL A 235 -24.21 -14.14 -11.33
CA VAL A 235 -23.64 -13.05 -12.13
C VAL A 235 -24.26 -11.72 -11.73
N PHE A 236 -23.46 -10.81 -11.18
CA PHE A 236 -23.86 -9.44 -10.83
C PHE A 236 -23.76 -8.49 -12.03
N GLN A 237 -22.68 -8.64 -12.81
CA GLN A 237 -22.43 -7.90 -14.04
C GLN A 237 -21.84 -8.83 -15.08
N LYS A 238 -22.47 -8.92 -16.24
CA LYS A 238 -21.94 -9.70 -17.38
C LYS A 238 -21.01 -8.82 -18.20
N GLY A 239 -19.82 -9.33 -18.49
CA GLY A 239 -18.83 -8.70 -19.34
C GLY A 239 -18.46 -9.55 -20.55
N ASN A 240 -17.60 -8.98 -21.40
CA ASN A 240 -17.03 -9.63 -22.59
C ASN A 240 -15.51 -9.85 -22.47
N SER A 241 -14.91 -9.46 -21.37
CA SER A 241 -13.51 -9.72 -21.05
C SER A 241 -13.27 -11.22 -20.89
N ARG A 242 -12.03 -11.64 -21.14
CA ARG A 242 -11.55 -12.99 -20.80
C ARG A 242 -11.37 -13.20 -19.30
N TYR A 243 -11.32 -12.11 -18.52
CA TYR A 243 -11.13 -12.16 -17.09
C TYR A 243 -12.45 -12.10 -16.34
N THR A 244 -12.43 -12.71 -15.15
CA THR A 244 -13.57 -12.75 -14.23
C THR A 244 -13.14 -12.22 -12.86
N VAL A 245 -14.01 -11.43 -12.26
CA VAL A 245 -13.90 -10.98 -10.86
C VAL A 245 -14.89 -11.77 -10.03
N THR A 246 -14.39 -12.56 -9.08
CA THR A 246 -15.20 -13.33 -8.13
C THR A 246 -15.27 -12.60 -6.80
N VAL A 247 -16.47 -12.27 -6.35
CA VAL A 247 -16.75 -11.61 -5.07
C VAL A 247 -17.31 -12.64 -4.10
N THR A 248 -16.60 -12.89 -2.99
CA THR A 248 -16.99 -13.93 -2.02
C THR A 248 -18.00 -13.44 -0.99
N GLY A 249 -18.19 -12.15 -0.86
CA GLY A 249 -19.12 -11.50 0.07
C GLY A 249 -20.06 -10.53 -0.62
N GLU A 250 -19.78 -9.23 -0.58
CA GLU A 250 -20.72 -8.21 -1.00
C GLU A 250 -20.30 -7.48 -2.29
N TYR A 251 -21.24 -7.31 -3.22
CA TYR A 251 -21.11 -6.44 -4.38
C TYR A 251 -22.13 -5.31 -4.34
N ARG A 252 -21.67 -4.07 -4.54
CA ARG A 252 -22.53 -2.88 -4.69
C ARG A 252 -22.00 -1.97 -5.81
N THR A 253 -22.92 -1.24 -6.44
CA THR A 253 -22.61 -0.17 -7.41
C THR A 253 -22.51 1.21 -6.75
N SER A 254 -22.41 1.26 -5.42
CA SER A 254 -22.16 2.47 -4.61
C SER A 254 -21.03 2.20 -3.63
N ALA A 255 -20.21 3.19 -3.37
CA ALA A 255 -19.10 3.10 -2.45
C ALA A 255 -19.26 4.13 -1.31
N ASP A 256 -18.89 3.71 -0.08
CA ASP A 256 -18.86 4.60 1.08
C ASP A 256 -17.41 4.96 1.41
N PHE A 257 -17.13 6.24 1.42
CA PHE A 257 -15.84 6.83 1.76
C PHE A 257 -15.87 7.56 3.11
N GLY A 258 -16.91 7.34 3.91
CA GLY A 258 -17.04 7.92 5.24
C GLY A 258 -15.89 7.52 6.16
N GLY A 259 -15.32 8.48 6.90
CA GLY A 259 -14.21 8.26 7.82
C GLY A 259 -12.86 8.04 7.15
N ILE A 260 -12.75 8.28 5.82
CA ILE A 260 -11.48 8.32 5.12
C ILE A 260 -11.00 9.76 5.08
N PRO A 261 -9.75 10.04 5.53
CA PRO A 261 -9.21 11.39 5.50
C PRO A 261 -9.20 11.96 4.08
N SER A 262 -9.47 13.24 3.91
CA SER A 262 -9.33 13.90 2.61
C SER A 262 -7.85 14.09 2.26
N ALA A 263 -7.53 14.12 0.96
CA ALA A 263 -6.18 14.41 0.50
C ALA A 263 -5.65 15.76 1.03
N ASP A 264 -6.52 16.72 1.27
CA ASP A 264 -6.17 18.07 1.74
C ASP A 264 -5.80 18.11 3.22
N GLU A 265 -6.32 17.19 4.05
CA GLU A 265 -5.93 17.09 5.46
C GLU A 265 -4.43 16.77 5.64
N PHE A 266 -3.82 16.15 4.64
CA PHE A 266 -2.39 15.83 4.66
C PHE A 266 -1.51 16.95 4.12
N SER A 267 -2.02 17.78 3.21
CA SER A 267 -1.28 18.90 2.65
C SER A 267 -1.02 20.01 3.69
N ALA A 268 -1.89 20.14 4.68
CA ALA A 268 -1.72 21.14 5.75
C ALA A 268 -0.47 20.90 6.60
N HIS A 269 0.00 19.65 6.70
CA HIS A 269 1.19 19.29 7.47
C HIS A 269 2.48 19.36 6.65
N ALA A 270 2.40 19.45 5.32
CA ALA A 270 3.57 19.52 4.42
C ALA A 270 4.34 20.84 4.56
N ALA A 271 3.68 21.90 5.02
CA ALA A 271 4.20 23.26 5.00
C ALA A 271 4.84 23.72 6.32
N GLU A 272 4.64 23.03 7.42
CA GLU A 272 5.14 23.48 8.72
C GLU A 272 6.45 22.77 9.10
N ARG A 273 7.56 23.45 8.77
CA ARG A 273 8.84 23.13 9.40
C ARG A 273 8.69 23.43 10.90
N PRO A 274 8.94 22.46 11.81
CA PRO A 274 8.88 22.71 13.24
C PRO A 274 9.69 23.94 13.63
N GLU A 275 9.15 24.79 14.52
CA GLU A 275 9.86 26.01 14.97
C GLU A 275 11.25 25.69 15.55
N SER A 276 11.42 24.51 16.17
CA SER A 276 12.70 24.00 16.68
C SER A 276 13.76 23.75 15.60
N LEU A 277 13.39 23.77 14.32
CA LEU A 277 14.29 23.57 13.18
C LEU A 277 14.40 24.81 12.28
N ARG A 278 13.80 25.94 12.72
CA ARG A 278 13.93 27.25 12.05
C ARG A 278 15.17 28.02 12.46
#